data_9b57ea64e538cd503c91f1f91268557c
#
_entry.id   9b57ea64e538cd503c91f1f91268557c
#
_cell.length_a   1.000
_cell.length_b   1.000
_cell.length_c   1.000
_cell.angle_alpha   90.00
_cell.angle_beta   90.00
_cell.angle_gamma   90.00
#
_symmetry.space_group_name_H-M   'P 1'
#
loop_
_entity.id
_entity.type
_entity.pdbx_description
1 polymer ?
#
loop_
_entity_poly.entity_id
_entity_poly.type
_entity_poly.pdbx_seq_one_letter_code
_entity_poly.pdbx_strand_id
1 'polypeptide(L)'
;MIHRIDVQVTTPLNPTEVKARVEDAITNLFPTAEVEERHGELVAEAHSMDRFGERLREQNIVDAARDVLRRGTEGDTVAFDLKKQAAFEGVVNFSVGNPDELGDLHVRVRVEEPDAEAFVDHLAPGSEGGE
;
A
#
# COMPACT_ATOMS: atom_id res chain seq x y z
N MET A 1 6.90 19.83 -1.18
CA MET A 1 7.31 19.16 -2.41
C MET A 1 6.15 18.33 -2.96
N ILE A 2 5.96 18.38 -4.27
CA ILE A 2 4.90 17.61 -4.92
C ILE A 2 5.48 16.28 -5.41
N HIS A 3 4.77 15.20 -5.09
CA HIS A 3 5.14 13.87 -5.58
C HIS A 3 4.12 13.43 -6.62
N ARG A 4 4.61 12.93 -7.74
CA ARG A 4 3.77 12.32 -8.77
C ARG A 4 3.94 10.82 -8.70
N ILE A 5 2.86 10.14 -8.37
CA ILE A 5 2.90 8.70 -8.20
C ILE A 5 1.71 8.04 -8.88
N ASP A 6 1.95 6.82 -9.32
CA ASP A 6 0.89 5.92 -9.79
C ASP A 6 0.90 4.72 -8.86
N VAL A 7 -0.21 4.49 -8.18
CA VAL A 7 -0.36 3.38 -7.25
C VAL A 7 -1.26 2.34 -7.88
N GLN A 8 -0.78 1.10 -7.90
CA GLN A 8 -1.59 -0.03 -8.35
C GLN A 8 -1.72 -1.02 -7.22
N VAL A 9 -2.95 -1.39 -6.89
CA VAL A 9 -3.22 -2.39 -5.86
C VAL A 9 -3.94 -3.55 -6.51
N THR A 10 -3.43 -4.76 -6.28
CA THR A 10 -4.01 -5.98 -6.85
C THR A 10 -4.24 -6.98 -5.73
N THR A 11 -5.39 -7.62 -5.72
CA THR A 11 -5.68 -8.65 -4.74
C THR A 11 -6.62 -9.69 -5.34
N PRO A 12 -6.45 -10.99 -5.01
CA PRO A 12 -7.40 -11.99 -5.49
C PRO A 12 -8.77 -11.78 -4.87
N LEU A 13 -9.81 -12.12 -5.64
CA LEU A 13 -11.19 -12.14 -5.15
C LEU A 13 -11.59 -13.61 -5.11
N ASN A 14 -11.57 -14.20 -3.92
CA ASN A 14 -11.87 -15.61 -3.76
C ASN A 14 -13.38 -15.85 -3.80
N PRO A 15 -13.81 -17.06 -4.20
CA PRO A 15 -15.25 -17.36 -4.33
C PRO A 15 -16.06 -17.15 -3.05
N THR A 16 -15.41 -17.24 -1.89
CA THR A 16 -16.07 -17.07 -0.61
C THR A 16 -16.11 -15.62 -0.14
N GLU A 17 -15.47 -14.73 -0.86
CA GLU A 17 -15.40 -13.32 -0.49
C GLU A 17 -16.47 -12.50 -1.17
N VAL A 18 -16.95 -11.48 -0.46
CA VAL A 18 -17.90 -10.53 -1.01
C VAL A 18 -17.12 -9.39 -1.64
N LYS A 19 -17.32 -9.17 -2.93
CA LYS A 19 -16.58 -8.16 -3.70
C LYS A 19 -16.57 -6.78 -3.03
N ALA A 20 -17.74 -6.30 -2.58
CA ALA A 20 -17.83 -4.99 -1.97
C ALA A 20 -16.94 -4.85 -0.74
N ARG A 21 -16.78 -5.92 0.02
CA ARG A 21 -15.94 -5.89 1.21
C ARG A 21 -14.45 -5.86 0.85
N VAL A 22 -14.07 -6.57 -0.20
CA VAL A 22 -12.67 -6.53 -0.65
C VAL A 22 -12.36 -5.16 -1.24
N GLU A 23 -13.31 -4.54 -1.94
CA GLU A 23 -13.16 -3.16 -2.38
C GLU A 23 -12.95 -2.23 -1.19
N ASP A 24 -13.71 -2.42 -0.11
CA ASP A 24 -13.56 -1.61 1.09
C ASP A 24 -12.18 -1.76 1.71
N ALA A 25 -11.61 -2.97 1.68
CA ALA A 25 -10.26 -3.18 2.19
C ALA A 25 -9.26 -2.30 1.45
N ILE A 26 -9.41 -2.17 0.14
CA ILE A 26 -8.55 -1.31 -0.66
C ILE A 26 -8.80 0.16 -0.34
N THR A 27 -10.06 0.59 -0.36
CA THR A 27 -10.40 2.01 -0.20
C THR A 27 -10.22 2.51 1.21
N ASN A 28 -10.18 1.63 2.20
CA ASN A 28 -9.84 2.02 3.57
C ASN A 28 -8.44 2.62 3.65
N LEU A 29 -7.52 2.12 2.84
CA LEU A 29 -6.13 2.57 2.84
C LEU A 29 -5.82 3.49 1.66
N PHE A 30 -6.58 3.38 0.58
CA PHE A 30 -6.43 4.19 -0.62
C PHE A 30 -7.80 4.72 -1.04
N PRO A 31 -8.31 5.74 -0.32
CA PRO A 31 -9.71 6.18 -0.50
C PRO A 31 -10.06 6.71 -1.89
N THR A 32 -9.07 7.17 -2.64
CA THR A 32 -9.30 7.68 -4.00
C THR A 32 -9.12 6.62 -5.07
N ALA A 33 -8.88 5.36 -4.68
CA ALA A 33 -8.64 4.30 -5.63
C ALA A 33 -9.89 3.97 -6.44
N GLU A 34 -9.68 3.76 -7.73
CA GLU A 34 -10.73 3.28 -8.63
C GLU A 34 -10.50 1.78 -8.82
N VAL A 35 -11.50 1.00 -8.43
CA VAL A 35 -11.38 -0.46 -8.36
C VAL A 35 -12.18 -1.10 -9.49
N GLU A 36 -11.58 -2.09 -10.15
CA GLU A 36 -12.28 -2.88 -11.15
C GLU A 36 -11.92 -4.36 -10.97
N GLU A 37 -12.81 -5.21 -11.37
CA GLU A 37 -12.62 -6.66 -11.30
C GLU A 37 -12.11 -7.17 -12.64
N ARG A 38 -11.04 -8.00 -12.60
CA ARG A 38 -10.46 -8.62 -13.78
C ARG A 38 -10.03 -10.03 -13.45
N HIS A 39 -10.63 -11.00 -14.15
CA HIS A 39 -10.15 -12.40 -14.08
C HIS A 39 -9.97 -12.93 -12.65
N GLY A 40 -10.97 -12.70 -11.81
CA GLY A 40 -10.94 -13.25 -10.45
C GLY A 40 -10.10 -12.46 -9.47
N GLU A 41 -9.70 -11.25 -9.82
CA GLU A 41 -9.00 -10.36 -8.89
C GLU A 41 -9.52 -8.94 -9.00
N LEU A 42 -9.24 -8.14 -7.99
CA LEU A 42 -9.51 -6.71 -8.03
C LEU A 42 -8.23 -5.98 -8.34
N VAL A 43 -8.32 -5.02 -9.24
CA VAL A 43 -7.20 -4.15 -9.60
C VAL A 43 -7.65 -2.72 -9.35
N ALA A 44 -6.86 -1.98 -8.59
CA ALA A 44 -7.20 -0.61 -8.24
C ALA A 44 -6.07 0.34 -8.61
N GLU A 45 -6.42 1.54 -8.99
CA GLU A 45 -5.45 2.59 -9.31
C GLU A 45 -5.73 3.82 -8.46
N ALA A 46 -4.67 4.42 -7.96
CA ALA A 46 -4.75 5.65 -7.19
C ALA A 46 -3.52 6.51 -7.48
N HIS A 47 -3.58 7.76 -7.09
CA HIS A 47 -2.47 8.71 -7.31
C HIS A 47 -2.06 9.39 -6.02
N SER A 48 -2.53 8.88 -4.88
CA SER A 48 -2.21 9.44 -3.57
C SER A 48 -2.07 8.31 -2.56
N MET A 49 -1.13 8.49 -1.63
CA MET A 49 -0.98 7.61 -0.48
C MET A 49 -1.07 8.40 0.82
N ASP A 50 -1.76 9.54 0.80
CA ASP A 50 -1.87 10.40 1.98
C ASP A 50 -2.52 9.66 3.15
N ARG A 51 -3.62 8.96 2.90
CA ARG A 51 -4.30 8.20 3.95
C ARG A 51 -3.42 7.07 4.47
N PHE A 52 -2.73 6.38 3.58
CA PHE A 52 -1.80 5.32 3.96
C PHE A 52 -0.71 5.89 4.89
N GLY A 53 -0.14 7.02 4.52
CA GLY A 53 0.87 7.69 5.35
C GLY A 53 0.32 8.10 6.72
N GLU A 54 -0.92 8.61 6.77
CA GLU A 54 -1.58 8.94 8.03
C GLU A 54 -1.68 7.72 8.94
N ARG A 55 -2.07 6.57 8.35
CA ARG A 55 -2.19 5.34 9.13
C ARG A 55 -0.85 4.89 9.70
N LEU A 56 0.24 5.06 8.95
CA LEU A 56 1.56 4.73 9.47
C LEU A 56 1.87 5.52 10.73
N ARG A 57 1.53 6.79 10.73
CA ARG A 57 1.76 7.66 11.89
C ARG A 57 0.82 7.31 13.04
N GLU A 58 -0.46 7.12 12.74
CA GLU A 58 -1.47 6.77 13.75
C GLU A 58 -1.17 5.45 14.43
N GLN A 59 -0.65 4.49 13.67
CA GLN A 59 -0.30 3.18 14.20
C GLN A 59 1.11 3.15 14.80
N ASN A 60 1.86 4.23 14.66
CA ASN A 60 3.21 4.34 15.18
C ASN A 60 4.14 3.25 14.62
N ILE A 61 4.05 3.03 13.30
CA ILE A 61 4.84 2.01 12.60
C ILE A 61 5.71 2.61 11.49
N VAL A 62 6.00 3.90 11.57
CA VAL A 62 6.74 4.59 10.52
C VAL A 62 8.11 3.95 10.27
N ASP A 63 8.84 3.61 11.34
CA ASP A 63 10.18 3.01 11.19
C ASP A 63 10.12 1.63 10.51
N ALA A 64 9.17 0.79 10.94
CA ALA A 64 8.98 -0.52 10.33
C ALA A 64 8.57 -0.39 8.86
N ALA A 65 7.67 0.56 8.57
CA ALA A 65 7.22 0.82 7.21
C ALA A 65 8.39 1.27 6.34
N ARG A 66 9.24 2.14 6.86
CA ARG A 66 10.40 2.62 6.12
C ARG A 66 11.29 1.46 5.67
N ASP A 67 11.53 0.51 6.56
CA ASP A 67 12.35 -0.66 6.22
C ASP A 67 11.73 -1.48 5.11
N VAL A 68 10.42 -1.75 5.20
CA VAL A 68 9.73 -2.55 4.19
C VAL A 68 9.73 -1.83 2.84
N LEU A 69 9.43 -0.53 2.84
CA LEU A 69 9.36 0.24 1.61
C LEU A 69 10.74 0.34 0.95
N ARG A 70 11.80 0.51 1.73
CA ARG A 70 13.15 0.58 1.17
C ARG A 70 13.57 -0.74 0.56
N ARG A 71 13.25 -1.85 1.21
CA ARG A 71 13.56 -3.17 0.64
C ARG A 71 12.79 -3.44 -0.63
N GLY A 72 11.60 -2.88 -0.76
CA GLY A 72 10.77 -3.06 -1.94
C GLY A 72 11.03 -2.05 -3.05
N THR A 73 12.02 -1.17 -2.87
CA THR A 73 12.33 -0.15 -3.87
C THR A 73 13.30 -0.69 -4.90
N GLU A 74 12.92 -0.56 -6.17
CA GLU A 74 13.76 -0.94 -7.29
C GLU A 74 13.54 0.10 -8.39
N GLY A 75 14.58 0.87 -8.68
CA GLY A 75 14.48 1.96 -9.67
C GLY A 75 13.45 2.99 -9.21
N ASP A 76 12.45 3.24 -10.03
CA ASP A 76 11.40 4.21 -9.75
C ASP A 76 10.17 3.58 -9.09
N THR A 77 10.25 2.31 -8.73
CA THR A 77 9.10 1.56 -8.22
C THR A 77 9.32 1.11 -6.79
N VAL A 78 8.26 1.22 -5.97
CA VAL A 78 8.23 0.69 -4.61
C VAL A 78 7.13 -0.37 -4.56
N ALA A 79 7.49 -1.61 -4.21
CA ALA A 79 6.53 -2.70 -4.15
C ALA A 79 6.49 -3.30 -2.74
N PHE A 80 5.30 -3.59 -2.27
CA PHE A 80 5.13 -4.21 -0.96
C PHE A 80 3.77 -4.89 -0.89
N ASP A 81 3.62 -5.77 0.10
CA ASP A 81 2.39 -6.51 0.30
C ASP A 81 1.78 -6.17 1.65
N LEU A 82 0.47 -6.11 1.69
CA LEU A 82 -0.29 -5.84 2.91
C LEU A 82 -1.23 -7.00 3.19
N LYS A 83 -1.44 -7.27 4.47
CA LYS A 83 -2.40 -8.31 4.86
C LYS A 83 -3.81 -7.82 4.59
N LYS A 84 -4.55 -8.58 3.81
CA LYS A 84 -5.90 -8.23 3.43
C LYS A 84 -6.81 -8.13 4.65
N GLN A 85 -6.68 -9.06 5.59
CA GLN A 85 -7.54 -9.05 6.78
C GLN A 85 -7.38 -7.77 7.61
N ALA A 86 -6.15 -7.26 7.73
CA ALA A 86 -5.94 -6.01 8.43
C ALA A 86 -6.56 -4.84 7.67
N ALA A 87 -6.48 -4.88 6.35
CA ALA A 87 -7.03 -3.82 5.51
C ALA A 87 -8.56 -3.72 5.60
N PHE A 88 -9.25 -4.82 5.86
CA PHE A 88 -10.70 -4.78 6.10
C PHE A 88 -11.05 -3.85 7.27
N GLU A 89 -10.14 -3.69 8.22
CA GLU A 89 -10.34 -2.84 9.39
C GLU A 89 -9.60 -1.50 9.26
N GLY A 90 -9.07 -1.21 8.09
CA GLY A 90 -8.33 0.02 7.84
C GLY A 90 -6.96 0.06 8.50
N VAL A 91 -6.41 -1.10 8.82
CA VAL A 91 -5.11 -1.23 9.47
C VAL A 91 -4.04 -1.62 8.47
N VAL A 92 -2.89 -0.96 8.54
CA VAL A 92 -1.73 -1.32 7.73
C VAL A 92 -0.95 -2.41 8.46
N ASN A 93 -0.81 -3.55 7.82
CA ASN A 93 0.00 -4.64 8.35
C ASN A 93 0.75 -5.26 7.18
N PHE A 94 2.06 -5.08 7.17
CA PHE A 94 2.87 -5.57 6.06
C PHE A 94 2.96 -7.09 6.11
N SER A 95 2.75 -7.71 4.95
CA SER A 95 2.85 -9.14 4.80
C SER A 95 4.28 -9.48 4.40
N VAL A 96 4.94 -10.29 5.24
CA VAL A 96 6.29 -10.78 4.95
C VAL A 96 6.26 -12.29 5.09
N GLY A 97 6.87 -12.99 4.14
CA GLY A 97 6.86 -14.44 4.16
C GLY A 97 5.64 -15.01 3.46
N ASN A 98 4.96 -15.95 4.07
CA ASN A 98 3.83 -16.64 3.44
C ASN A 98 2.57 -15.78 3.43
N PRO A 99 1.86 -15.70 2.30
CA PRO A 99 0.60 -14.96 2.26
C PRO A 99 -0.50 -15.68 3.05
N ASP A 100 -1.52 -14.92 3.46
CA ASP A 100 -2.70 -15.47 4.11
C ASP A 100 -3.53 -16.30 3.12
N GLU A 101 -4.44 -17.11 3.64
CA GLU A 101 -5.33 -17.94 2.81
C GLU A 101 -6.09 -17.13 1.77
N LEU A 102 -6.55 -15.94 2.14
CA LEU A 102 -7.32 -15.09 1.23
C LEU A 102 -6.42 -14.25 0.32
N GLY A 103 -5.10 -14.35 0.49
CA GLY A 103 -4.13 -13.59 -0.27
C GLY A 103 -3.82 -12.24 0.37
N ASP A 104 -3.01 -11.47 -0.31
CA ASP A 104 -2.56 -10.17 0.16
C ASP A 104 -3.02 -9.08 -0.79
N LEU A 105 -2.92 -7.83 -0.33
CA LEU A 105 -2.99 -6.69 -1.23
C LEU A 105 -1.56 -6.45 -1.74
N HIS A 106 -1.37 -6.59 -3.04
CA HIS A 106 -0.07 -6.32 -3.66
C HIS A 106 -0.07 -4.88 -4.13
N VAL A 107 0.83 -4.07 -3.60
CA VAL A 107 0.90 -2.65 -3.90
C VAL A 107 2.17 -2.35 -4.66
N ARG A 108 2.03 -1.65 -5.79
CA ARG A 108 3.16 -1.15 -6.56
C ARG A 108 2.98 0.35 -6.75
N VAL A 109 4.00 1.09 -6.37
CA VAL A 109 3.98 2.55 -6.51
C VAL A 109 5.09 2.92 -7.48
N ARG A 110 4.71 3.52 -8.59
CA ARG A 110 5.68 4.08 -9.51
C ARG A 110 5.80 5.57 -9.21
N VAL A 111 7.00 6.01 -8.91
CA VAL A 111 7.26 7.40 -8.56
C VAL A 111 7.84 8.12 -9.78
N GLU A 112 7.06 9.04 -10.34
CA GLU A 112 7.52 9.80 -11.49
C GLU A 112 8.37 10.99 -11.06
N GLU A 113 8.02 11.61 -9.95
CA GLU A 113 8.74 12.76 -9.41
C GLU A 113 8.63 12.80 -7.89
N PRO A 114 9.69 13.13 -7.16
CA PRO A 114 11.04 13.34 -7.68
C PRO A 114 11.79 12.05 -7.96
N ASP A 115 11.70 11.05 -7.07
CA ASP A 115 12.23 9.71 -7.24
C ASP A 115 11.72 8.84 -6.09
N ALA A 116 11.91 7.53 -6.22
CA ALA A 116 11.37 6.57 -5.25
C ALA A 116 11.95 6.77 -3.86
N GLU A 117 13.24 7.02 -3.74
CA GLU A 117 13.89 7.21 -2.45
C GLU A 117 13.32 8.42 -1.71
N ALA A 118 13.19 9.55 -2.42
CA ALA A 118 12.61 10.76 -1.83
C ALA A 118 11.16 10.54 -1.42
N PHE A 119 10.40 9.78 -2.21
CA PHE A 119 9.02 9.46 -1.87
C PHE A 119 8.94 8.62 -0.59
N VAL A 120 9.80 7.61 -0.46
CA VAL A 120 9.84 6.78 0.76
C VAL A 120 10.19 7.64 1.97
N ASP A 121 11.15 8.55 1.83
CA ASP A 121 11.53 9.45 2.92
C ASP A 121 10.39 10.38 3.32
N HIS A 122 9.58 10.79 2.37
CA HIS A 122 8.42 11.63 2.63
C HIS A 122 7.32 10.84 3.35
N LEU A 123 7.04 9.63 2.86
CA LEU A 123 5.94 8.80 3.38
C LEU A 123 6.28 8.22 4.75
N ALA A 124 7.52 7.77 4.93
CA ALA A 124 7.98 7.11 6.14
C ALA A 124 9.36 7.66 6.54
N PRO A 125 9.41 8.87 7.12
CA PRO A 125 10.68 9.49 7.50
C PRO A 125 11.38 8.70 8.60
N GLY A 126 12.71 8.61 8.51
CA GLY A 126 13.49 7.92 9.52
C GLY A 126 13.46 8.67 10.84
N SER A 127 13.46 7.92 11.96
CA SER A 127 13.40 8.54 13.28
C SER A 127 14.60 9.41 13.58
N GLU A 128 15.78 9.02 13.12
CA GLU A 128 16.98 9.84 13.32
C GLU A 128 17.02 11.04 12.36
N GLY A 129 16.19 11.04 11.36
CA GLY A 129 16.11 12.18 10.45
C GLY A 129 15.57 13.44 11.10
N GLY A 130 14.94 13.31 12.26
CA GLY A 130 14.45 14.45 13.01
C GLY A 130 15.51 15.17 13.82
N GLU A 131 16.68 14.65 13.81
CA GLU A 131 17.79 15.22 14.60
C GLU A 131 18.27 16.55 14.07
#